data_3320ca6dc621197d04327a6d461472ad
#
_entry.id   3320ca6dc621197d04327a6d461472ad
#
_cell.length_a   1.000
_cell.length_b   1.000
_cell.length_c   1.000
_cell.angle_alpha   90.00
_cell.angle_beta   90.00
_cell.angle_gamma   90.00
#
_symmetry.space_group_name_H-M   'P 1'
#
loop_
_entity.id
_entity.type
_entity.pdbx_description
1 polymer ?
#
loop_
_entity_poly.entity_id
_entity_poly.type
_entity_poly.pdbx_seq_one_letter_code
_entity_poly.pdbx_strand_id
1 'polypeptide(L)'
;TLYLRMGKASSSKKIKRVQQAGVSRAPGQRRNLGFPALILGIIVVGLVMVFYARSLKVVKVGAAPVMNQDKWYSAYGLDICGAFQENPVAIGPDKTGIYPNSDGLIQIAPFVPSAAGEKAQFGLYADQIGLKLSDGEFTLADGTTKKNGDTCTDDNGKTIEGKVVMYVWPPQATDATKPKVVTSDLAAQRFAENGQAFVLAFAANGSKPKLPPSLPALQNPSSTPASPTSVAPAASTTTTIAEGGAGAADASTTTTVAGG
;
A
#
# COMPACT_ATOMS: atom_id res chain seq x y z
N THR A 1 -95.22 -0.44 28.88
CA THR A 1 -94.10 -1.19 28.21
C THR A 1 -94.25 -0.98 26.67
N LEU A 2 -93.45 -0.06 26.14
CA LEU A 2 -93.44 0.27 24.71
C LEU A 2 -92.35 -0.51 24.01
N TYR A 3 -92.65 -1.41 23.08
CA TYR A 3 -91.70 -2.09 22.23
C TYR A 3 -91.47 -1.29 20.95
N LEU A 4 -90.31 -0.69 20.80
CA LEU A 4 -89.81 -0.10 19.53
C LEU A 4 -89.31 -1.22 18.64
N ARG A 5 -90.03 -1.48 17.52
CA ARG A 5 -89.54 -2.29 16.38
C ARG A 5 -88.60 -1.47 15.58
N MET A 6 -87.29 -1.77 15.64
CA MET A 6 -86.30 -1.25 14.67
C MET A 6 -86.38 -2.02 13.32
N GLY A 7 -86.75 -1.31 12.30
CA GLY A 7 -86.75 -1.83 10.92
C GLY A 7 -85.34 -2.08 10.41
N LYS A 8 -85.05 -3.33 10.02
CA LYS A 8 -83.84 -3.66 9.26
C LYS A 8 -83.91 -3.05 7.88
N ALA A 9 -83.23 -1.95 7.64
CA ALA A 9 -83.02 -1.37 6.31
C ALA A 9 -82.09 -2.28 5.48
N SER A 10 -82.58 -2.79 4.39
CA SER A 10 -81.89 -3.68 3.48
C SER A 10 -80.75 -2.95 2.72
N SER A 11 -79.54 -2.99 3.25
CA SER A 11 -78.32 -2.44 2.60
C SER A 11 -77.70 -3.38 1.55
N SER A 12 -78.21 -4.60 1.44
CA SER A 12 -77.68 -5.61 0.52
C SER A 12 -77.89 -5.36 -0.98
N LYS A 13 -78.95 -4.56 -1.34
CA LYS A 13 -79.19 -4.24 -2.78
C LYS A 13 -78.30 -3.13 -3.37
N LYS A 14 -77.79 -2.24 -2.52
CA LYS A 14 -76.86 -1.17 -2.99
C LYS A 14 -75.46 -1.69 -3.25
N ILE A 15 -74.97 -2.66 -2.48
CA ILE A 15 -73.64 -3.22 -2.65
C ILE A 15 -73.55 -4.03 -3.94
N LYS A 16 -74.57 -4.78 -4.33
CA LYS A 16 -74.58 -5.51 -5.62
C LYS A 16 -74.51 -4.62 -6.87
N ARG A 17 -75.10 -3.39 -6.82
CA ARG A 17 -75.07 -2.47 -7.95
C ARG A 17 -73.70 -1.80 -8.14
N VAL A 18 -72.93 -1.60 -7.07
CA VAL A 18 -71.60 -1.04 -7.16
C VAL A 18 -70.59 -2.06 -7.66
N GLN A 19 -70.79 -3.33 -7.33
CA GLN A 19 -69.88 -4.38 -7.87
C GLN A 19 -70.11 -4.73 -9.32
N GLN A 20 -71.34 -4.46 -9.86
CA GLN A 20 -71.61 -4.70 -11.30
C GLN A 20 -71.20 -3.54 -12.22
N ALA A 21 -70.96 -2.34 -11.69
CA ALA A 21 -70.52 -1.19 -12.50
C ALA A 21 -68.99 -1.20 -12.81
N GLY A 22 -68.24 -2.11 -12.20
CA GLY A 22 -66.78 -2.08 -12.24
C GLY A 22 -66.10 -2.92 -13.32
N VAL A 23 -66.79 -3.78 -14.07
CA VAL A 23 -66.08 -4.66 -15.01
C VAL A 23 -66.91 -4.99 -16.25
N SER A 24 -67.30 -3.99 -17.03
CA SER A 24 -67.57 -4.22 -18.46
C SER A 24 -66.28 -3.93 -19.26
N ARG A 25 -65.31 -4.83 -19.17
CA ARG A 25 -64.23 -4.87 -20.15
C ARG A 25 -64.82 -5.37 -21.46
N ALA A 26 -64.94 -4.51 -22.46
CA ALA A 26 -65.28 -4.90 -23.79
C ALA A 26 -64.32 -6.01 -24.25
N PRO A 27 -64.75 -7.19 -24.71
CA PRO A 27 -63.92 -8.22 -25.27
C PRO A 27 -63.43 -7.72 -26.63
N GLY A 28 -62.16 -7.30 -26.74
CA GLY A 28 -61.57 -6.92 -28.04
C GLY A 28 -60.52 -5.81 -28.01
N GLN A 29 -60.38 -5.07 -26.93
CA GLN A 29 -59.37 -4.01 -26.88
C GLN A 29 -58.00 -4.63 -26.60
N ARG A 30 -57.27 -5.05 -27.67
CA ARG A 30 -55.88 -5.41 -27.62
C ARG A 30 -55.10 -4.17 -27.11
N ARG A 31 -54.72 -4.18 -25.84
CA ARG A 31 -53.82 -3.17 -25.30
C ARG A 31 -52.57 -3.19 -26.16
N ASN A 32 -52.26 -2.10 -26.82
CA ASN A 32 -50.97 -1.92 -27.47
C ASN A 32 -49.91 -1.93 -26.39
N LEU A 33 -49.43 -3.14 -26.02
CA LEU A 33 -48.35 -3.36 -25.06
C LEU A 33 -46.97 -2.96 -25.63
N GLY A 34 -46.94 -2.56 -26.92
CA GLY A 34 -45.71 -2.18 -27.61
C GLY A 34 -45.00 -0.99 -26.93
N PHE A 35 -45.75 0.05 -26.57
CA PHE A 35 -45.15 1.24 -25.96
C PHE A 35 -44.61 0.99 -24.55
N PRO A 36 -45.37 0.39 -23.60
CA PRO A 36 -44.80 0.07 -22.27
C PRO A 36 -43.68 -0.97 -22.33
N ALA A 37 -43.74 -1.94 -23.28
CA ALA A 37 -42.66 -2.91 -23.45
C ALA A 37 -41.37 -2.24 -23.99
N LEU A 38 -41.48 -1.25 -24.86
CA LEU A 38 -40.34 -0.48 -25.38
C LEU A 38 -39.67 0.33 -24.23
N ILE A 39 -40.45 1.00 -23.40
CA ILE A 39 -39.91 1.75 -22.24
C ILE A 39 -39.20 0.81 -21.28
N LEU A 40 -39.81 -0.34 -20.97
CA LEU A 40 -39.21 -1.32 -20.06
C LEU A 40 -37.93 -1.90 -20.63
N GLY A 41 -37.89 -2.13 -21.97
CA GLY A 41 -36.69 -2.53 -22.70
C GLY A 41 -35.55 -1.52 -22.57
N ILE A 42 -35.84 -0.23 -22.76
CA ILE A 42 -34.83 0.84 -22.60
C ILE A 42 -34.31 0.92 -21.18
N ILE A 43 -35.15 0.78 -20.15
CA ILE A 43 -34.75 0.78 -18.74
C ILE A 43 -33.83 -0.41 -18.44
N VAL A 44 -34.20 -1.61 -18.91
CA VAL A 44 -33.38 -2.82 -18.71
C VAL A 44 -32.01 -2.68 -19.38
N VAL A 45 -31.99 -2.21 -20.65
CA VAL A 45 -30.71 -1.98 -21.35
C VAL A 45 -29.87 -0.92 -20.64
N GLY A 46 -30.49 0.16 -20.17
CA GLY A 46 -29.80 1.20 -19.38
C GLY A 46 -29.22 0.65 -18.07
N LEU A 47 -29.97 -0.16 -17.33
CA LEU A 47 -29.48 -0.82 -16.12
C LEU A 47 -28.34 -1.79 -16.43
N VAL A 48 -28.46 -2.61 -17.46
CA VAL A 48 -27.38 -3.52 -17.88
C VAL A 48 -26.12 -2.73 -18.25
N MET A 49 -26.23 -1.63 -18.98
CA MET A 49 -25.08 -0.76 -19.30
C MET A 49 -24.45 -0.14 -18.05
N VAL A 50 -25.26 0.31 -17.09
CA VAL A 50 -24.72 0.85 -15.82
C VAL A 50 -24.03 -0.23 -14.99
N PHE A 51 -24.61 -1.43 -14.91
CA PHE A 51 -23.97 -2.57 -14.24
C PHE A 51 -22.72 -3.01 -14.98
N TYR A 52 -22.73 -3.03 -16.31
CA TYR A 52 -21.55 -3.35 -17.13
C TYR A 52 -20.45 -2.29 -16.96
N ALA A 53 -20.79 -1.02 -17.00
CA ALA A 53 -19.83 0.07 -16.74
C ALA A 53 -19.27 0.06 -15.31
N ARG A 54 -20.06 -0.38 -14.32
CA ARG A 54 -19.56 -0.59 -12.94
C ARG A 54 -18.77 -1.88 -12.78
N SER A 55 -19.07 -2.93 -13.54
CA SER A 55 -18.32 -4.19 -13.50
C SER A 55 -17.01 -4.12 -14.29
N LEU A 56 -16.93 -3.26 -15.29
CA LEU A 56 -15.67 -2.73 -15.72
C LEU A 56 -15.17 -1.94 -14.51
N LYS A 57 -14.45 -2.63 -13.60
CA LYS A 57 -13.55 -1.92 -12.71
C LYS A 57 -12.76 -1.03 -13.65
N VAL A 58 -13.10 0.26 -13.68
CA VAL A 58 -12.16 1.27 -14.10
C VAL A 58 -10.99 1.00 -13.15
N VAL A 59 -10.06 0.17 -13.60
CA VAL A 59 -8.71 0.26 -13.12
C VAL A 59 -8.46 1.74 -13.31
N LYS A 60 -8.56 2.53 -12.23
CA LYS A 60 -7.87 3.80 -12.21
C LYS A 60 -6.52 3.39 -12.75
N VAL A 61 -6.25 3.78 -13.99
CA VAL A 61 -4.90 3.78 -14.51
C VAL A 61 -4.25 4.73 -13.54
N GLY A 62 -3.78 4.18 -12.43
CA GLY A 62 -3.05 4.90 -11.42
C GLY A 62 -1.96 5.56 -12.22
N ALA A 63 -1.77 6.84 -12.03
CA ALA A 63 -0.73 7.53 -12.73
C ALA A 63 0.50 6.62 -12.64
N ALA A 64 0.93 6.11 -13.76
CA ALA A 64 2.10 5.24 -13.80
C ALA A 64 3.28 6.15 -14.14
N PRO A 65 4.46 5.96 -13.55
CA PRO A 65 5.60 6.84 -13.80
C PRO A 65 6.02 6.77 -15.26
N VAL A 66 6.00 7.93 -15.92
CA VAL A 66 6.35 8.07 -17.33
C VAL A 66 7.86 8.17 -17.48
N MET A 67 8.41 7.37 -18.39
CA MET A 67 9.85 7.33 -18.66
C MET A 67 10.40 8.71 -19.05
N ASN A 68 11.50 9.12 -18.42
CA ASN A 68 12.21 10.39 -18.63
C ASN A 68 11.36 11.66 -18.39
N GLN A 69 10.19 11.56 -17.75
CA GLN A 69 9.31 12.70 -17.47
C GLN A 69 9.01 12.82 -15.97
N ASP A 70 8.66 11.71 -15.34
CA ASP A 70 8.24 11.69 -13.96
C ASP A 70 9.41 11.43 -13.02
N LYS A 71 9.36 12.11 -11.89
CA LYS A 71 10.20 11.84 -10.73
C LYS A 71 9.31 11.73 -9.50
N TRP A 72 9.08 10.50 -9.07
CA TRP A 72 8.24 10.16 -7.94
C TRP A 72 9.09 9.72 -6.76
N TYR A 73 8.46 9.77 -5.60
CA TYR A 73 9.04 9.27 -4.37
C TYR A 73 8.03 8.42 -3.62
N SER A 74 8.51 7.36 -3.00
CA SER A 74 7.71 6.53 -2.09
C SER A 74 8.49 6.32 -0.81
N ALA A 75 7.80 6.38 0.34
CA ALA A 75 8.43 6.05 1.60
C ALA A 75 8.64 4.54 1.70
N TYR A 76 9.73 4.13 2.29
CA TYR A 76 10.05 2.72 2.48
C TYR A 76 10.48 2.43 3.92
N GLY A 77 10.15 1.23 4.40
CA GLY A 77 10.64 0.69 5.65
C GLY A 77 10.73 -0.82 5.59
N LEU A 78 11.76 -1.37 6.22
CA LEU A 78 11.89 -2.80 6.47
C LEU A 78 11.66 -3.04 7.96
N ASP A 79 10.61 -3.77 8.30
CA ASP A 79 10.26 -4.11 9.68
C ASP A 79 10.54 -5.59 9.93
N ILE A 80 11.40 -5.87 10.88
CA ILE A 80 11.66 -7.24 11.34
C ILE A 80 11.25 -7.36 12.80
N CYS A 81 10.18 -8.11 13.03
CA CYS A 81 9.63 -8.36 14.37
C CYS A 81 9.28 -7.07 15.15
N GLY A 82 8.72 -6.06 14.47
CA GLY A 82 8.31 -4.80 15.06
C GLY A 82 9.41 -3.74 15.16
N ALA A 83 10.64 -4.07 14.74
CA ALA A 83 11.78 -3.14 14.70
C ALA A 83 12.12 -2.76 13.26
N PHE A 84 12.06 -1.46 12.95
CA PHE A 84 12.53 -0.98 11.66
C PHE A 84 14.05 -1.09 11.55
N GLN A 85 14.48 -1.60 10.40
CA GLN A 85 15.89 -1.69 10.05
C GLN A 85 16.40 -0.37 9.47
N GLU A 86 17.71 -0.22 9.38
CA GLU A 86 18.34 0.92 8.75
C GLU A 86 17.92 1.05 7.27
N ASN A 87 17.97 2.27 6.74
CA ASN A 87 17.68 2.52 5.35
C ASN A 87 18.65 1.78 4.44
N PRO A 88 18.16 1.02 3.46
CA PRO A 88 19.04 0.29 2.57
C PRO A 88 19.82 1.22 1.65
N VAL A 89 20.98 0.77 1.22
CA VAL A 89 21.82 1.43 0.24
C VAL A 89 21.84 0.65 -1.07
N ALA A 90 22.11 1.33 -2.18
CA ALA A 90 22.24 0.65 -3.46
C ALA A 90 23.52 -0.24 -3.49
N ILE A 91 23.40 -1.46 -4.03
CA ILE A 91 24.54 -2.39 -4.17
C ILE A 91 25.30 -2.23 -5.50
N GLY A 92 24.92 -1.27 -6.33
CA GLY A 92 25.57 -1.05 -7.64
C GLY A 92 25.01 0.18 -8.34
N PRO A 93 25.45 0.42 -9.59
CA PRO A 93 24.95 1.54 -10.37
C PRO A 93 23.46 1.40 -10.66
N ASP A 94 22.76 2.54 -10.70
CA ASP A 94 21.35 2.58 -11.10
C ASP A 94 21.19 2.15 -12.57
N LYS A 95 20.34 1.15 -12.81
CA LYS A 95 20.03 0.61 -14.13
C LYS A 95 18.63 0.95 -14.62
N THR A 96 17.77 1.48 -13.75
CA THR A 96 16.35 1.59 -14.01
C THR A 96 15.76 2.95 -13.72
N GLY A 97 16.37 3.73 -12.83
CA GLY A 97 15.84 4.95 -12.27
C GLY A 97 14.99 4.71 -11.02
N ILE A 98 15.01 3.48 -10.48
CA ILE A 98 14.33 3.11 -9.24
C ILE A 98 15.38 2.71 -8.21
N TYR A 99 15.69 3.59 -7.26
CA TYR A 99 16.78 3.39 -6.32
C TYR A 99 16.54 4.05 -4.95
N PRO A 100 17.30 3.64 -3.92
CA PRO A 100 17.18 4.23 -2.60
C PRO A 100 17.82 5.61 -2.52
N ASN A 101 17.15 6.54 -1.84
CA ASN A 101 17.68 7.83 -1.45
C ASN A 101 18.25 7.80 -0.02
N SER A 102 19.13 8.76 0.29
CA SER A 102 19.75 8.90 1.60
C SER A 102 18.76 9.16 2.75
N ASP A 103 17.57 9.65 2.45
CA ASP A 103 16.47 9.93 3.39
C ASP A 103 15.52 8.71 3.60
N GLY A 104 15.87 7.55 3.06
CA GLY A 104 15.08 6.32 3.17
C GLY A 104 13.89 6.27 2.21
N LEU A 105 13.79 7.20 1.28
CA LEU A 105 12.80 7.15 0.21
C LEU A 105 13.28 6.27 -0.95
N ILE A 106 12.33 5.72 -1.68
CA ILE A 106 12.54 5.16 -3.00
C ILE A 106 12.34 6.29 -4.01
N GLN A 107 13.36 6.62 -4.80
CA GLN A 107 13.20 7.47 -5.97
C GLN A 107 12.76 6.62 -7.16
N ILE A 108 11.77 7.10 -7.90
CA ILE A 108 11.20 6.43 -9.08
C ILE A 108 11.22 7.44 -10.22
N ALA A 109 12.28 7.40 -11.01
CA ALA A 109 12.51 8.25 -12.17
C ALA A 109 12.98 7.40 -13.35
N PRO A 110 12.10 6.55 -13.92
CA PRO A 110 12.49 5.52 -14.86
C PRO A 110 13.08 6.12 -16.14
N PHE A 111 14.22 5.61 -16.58
CA PHE A 111 14.87 5.98 -17.84
C PHE A 111 14.93 4.82 -18.83
N VAL A 112 14.38 3.65 -18.48
CA VAL A 112 14.26 2.48 -19.35
C VAL A 112 12.83 2.00 -19.45
N PRO A 113 12.39 1.47 -20.62
CA PRO A 113 11.00 1.00 -20.79
C PRO A 113 10.61 -0.15 -19.87
N SER A 114 11.57 -0.94 -19.38
CA SER A 114 11.34 -2.05 -18.45
C SER A 114 11.02 -1.61 -17.03
N ALA A 115 11.22 -0.34 -16.71
CA ALA A 115 10.97 0.22 -15.37
C ALA A 115 9.89 1.31 -15.38
N ALA A 116 9.26 1.59 -16.51
CA ALA A 116 8.26 2.64 -16.67
C ALA A 116 6.83 2.10 -16.71
N GLY A 117 5.89 2.94 -16.38
CA GLY A 117 4.48 2.60 -16.43
C GLY A 117 4.11 1.48 -15.44
N GLU A 118 3.39 0.50 -15.94
CA GLU A 118 2.98 -0.67 -15.13
C GLU A 118 4.14 -1.57 -14.72
N LYS A 119 5.29 -1.42 -15.33
CA LYS A 119 6.51 -2.17 -15.03
C LYS A 119 7.34 -1.54 -13.91
N ALA A 120 6.99 -0.34 -13.43
CA ALA A 120 7.58 0.25 -12.24
C ALA A 120 7.11 -0.53 -11.00
N GLN A 121 7.84 -1.56 -10.64
CA GLN A 121 7.50 -2.53 -9.62
C GLN A 121 8.54 -2.55 -8.49
N PHE A 122 8.10 -2.95 -7.32
CA PHE A 122 8.95 -3.05 -6.12
C PHE A 122 10.14 -4.00 -6.31
N GLY A 123 10.00 -5.03 -7.14
CA GLY A 123 11.10 -5.95 -7.46
C GLY A 123 12.33 -5.27 -8.03
N LEU A 124 12.17 -4.22 -8.88
CA LEU A 124 13.29 -3.45 -9.41
C LEU A 124 14.05 -2.69 -8.30
N TYR A 125 13.32 -2.19 -7.31
CA TYR A 125 13.92 -1.59 -6.12
C TYR A 125 14.63 -2.64 -5.27
N ALA A 126 13.99 -3.79 -5.06
CA ALA A 126 14.58 -4.91 -4.33
C ALA A 126 15.91 -5.36 -4.94
N ASP A 127 15.98 -5.50 -6.26
CA ASP A 127 17.21 -5.83 -6.98
C ASP A 127 18.29 -4.78 -6.74
N GLN A 128 17.91 -3.49 -6.74
CA GLN A 128 18.86 -2.38 -6.57
C GLN A 128 19.49 -2.33 -5.18
N ILE A 129 18.78 -2.79 -4.15
CA ILE A 129 19.27 -2.87 -2.76
C ILE A 129 19.78 -4.27 -2.37
N GLY A 130 19.82 -5.22 -3.32
CA GLY A 130 20.28 -6.60 -3.07
C GLY A 130 19.32 -7.43 -2.23
N LEU A 131 18.06 -7.02 -2.16
CA LEU A 131 17.00 -7.76 -1.49
C LEU A 131 16.46 -8.83 -2.44
N LYS A 132 16.69 -10.10 -2.11
CA LYS A 132 16.03 -11.23 -2.78
C LYS A 132 14.65 -11.40 -2.17
N LEU A 133 13.60 -11.24 -2.96
CA LEU A 133 12.22 -11.26 -2.50
C LEU A 133 11.40 -12.30 -3.24
N SER A 134 10.74 -13.16 -2.48
CA SER A 134 9.75 -14.12 -2.96
C SER A 134 8.51 -14.09 -2.07
N ASP A 135 7.46 -14.82 -2.44
CA ASP A 135 6.28 -14.94 -1.60
C ASP A 135 6.62 -15.77 -0.37
N GLY A 136 6.58 -15.13 0.78
CA GLY A 136 6.83 -15.78 2.05
C GLY A 136 8.29 -15.89 2.49
N GLU A 137 9.24 -15.33 1.73
CA GLU A 137 10.65 -15.30 2.12
C GLU A 137 11.35 -14.06 1.53
N PHE A 138 12.29 -13.50 2.28
CA PHE A 138 13.24 -12.54 1.75
C PHE A 138 14.63 -12.76 2.33
N THR A 139 15.65 -12.39 1.55
CA THR A 139 17.05 -12.37 1.98
C THR A 139 17.63 -10.99 1.73
N LEU A 140 18.19 -10.39 2.76
CA LEU A 140 18.85 -9.09 2.70
C LEU A 140 20.24 -9.19 2.04
N ALA A 141 20.82 -8.05 1.71
CA ALA A 141 22.17 -7.98 1.11
C ALA A 141 23.27 -8.54 2.01
N ASP A 142 23.09 -8.50 3.33
CA ASP A 142 24.00 -9.08 4.33
C ASP A 142 23.87 -10.60 4.48
N GLY A 143 22.93 -11.23 3.76
CA GLY A 143 22.64 -12.67 3.82
C GLY A 143 21.60 -13.06 4.86
N THR A 144 21.09 -12.12 5.65
CA THR A 144 20.01 -12.39 6.63
C THR A 144 18.75 -12.81 5.89
N THR A 145 18.24 -14.01 6.19
CA THR A 145 17.02 -14.55 5.58
C THR A 145 15.89 -14.63 6.61
N LYS A 146 14.69 -14.27 6.20
CA LYS A 146 13.44 -14.46 6.95
C LYS A 146 12.41 -15.11 6.07
N LYS A 147 11.76 -16.15 6.59
CA LYS A 147 10.72 -16.90 5.89
C LYS A 147 9.50 -17.15 6.77
N ASN A 148 8.37 -17.38 6.15
CA ASN A 148 7.15 -17.75 6.86
C ASN A 148 7.38 -18.96 7.77
N GLY A 149 6.94 -18.84 9.03
CA GLY A 149 7.12 -19.87 10.06
C GLY A 149 8.38 -19.70 10.92
N ASP A 150 9.31 -18.82 10.54
CA ASP A 150 10.40 -18.42 11.46
C ASP A 150 9.80 -17.72 12.68
N THR A 151 10.53 -17.76 13.79
CA THR A 151 10.05 -17.17 15.03
C THR A 151 10.32 -15.68 15.10
N CYS A 152 9.36 -14.96 15.68
CA CYS A 152 9.41 -13.55 15.97
C CYS A 152 9.08 -13.33 17.44
N THR A 153 9.79 -12.45 18.11
CA THR A 153 9.43 -12.04 19.48
C THR A 153 8.54 -10.80 19.39
N ASP A 154 7.34 -10.87 19.93
CA ASP A 154 6.42 -9.74 19.97
C ASP A 154 6.82 -8.68 21.02
N ASP A 155 6.11 -7.55 21.03
CA ASP A 155 6.35 -6.43 21.97
C ASP A 155 6.16 -6.86 23.46
N ASN A 156 5.56 -8.02 23.74
CA ASN A 156 5.36 -8.58 25.08
C ASN A 156 6.41 -9.63 25.44
N GLY A 157 7.42 -9.84 24.60
CA GLY A 157 8.47 -10.84 24.80
C GLY A 157 8.04 -12.28 24.48
N LYS A 158 6.86 -12.49 23.88
CA LYS A 158 6.38 -13.80 23.48
C LYS A 158 6.91 -14.16 22.10
N THR A 159 7.49 -15.34 21.99
CA THR A 159 7.91 -15.90 20.70
C THR A 159 6.72 -16.50 19.97
N ILE A 160 6.44 -16.00 18.78
CA ILE A 160 5.36 -16.45 17.88
C ILE A 160 5.86 -16.61 16.45
N GLU A 161 5.14 -17.35 15.65
CA GLU A 161 5.47 -17.47 14.21
C GLU A 161 5.26 -16.14 13.49
N GLY A 162 6.24 -15.76 12.69
CA GLY A 162 6.21 -14.60 11.82
C GLY A 162 5.80 -14.96 10.39
N LYS A 163 5.38 -13.93 9.67
CA LYS A 163 5.06 -13.99 8.24
C LYS A 163 5.67 -12.82 7.50
N VAL A 164 6.10 -13.09 6.29
CA VAL A 164 6.50 -12.05 5.34
C VAL A 164 5.24 -11.44 4.74
N VAL A 165 5.13 -10.13 4.86
CA VAL A 165 3.98 -9.35 4.40
C VAL A 165 4.46 -7.99 3.93
N MET A 166 3.80 -7.44 2.92
CA MET A 166 4.01 -6.06 2.50
C MET A 166 2.76 -5.23 2.81
N TYR A 167 2.98 -4.12 3.47
CA TYR A 167 1.96 -3.12 3.72
C TYR A 167 2.14 -1.96 2.75
N VAL A 168 1.07 -1.56 2.07
CA VAL A 168 1.08 -0.47 1.09
C VAL A 168 0.03 0.55 1.47
N TRP A 169 0.46 1.77 1.77
CA TRP A 169 -0.43 2.90 2.05
C TRP A 169 -0.55 3.83 0.86
N PRO A 170 -1.72 4.46 0.67
CA PRO A 170 -1.90 5.52 -0.32
C PRO A 170 -1.05 6.76 0.06
N PRO A 171 -0.90 7.72 -0.86
CA PRO A 171 -0.30 9.01 -0.55
C PRO A 171 -0.96 9.71 0.64
N GLN A 172 -0.18 10.47 1.40
CA GLN A 172 -0.63 11.23 2.58
C GLN A 172 -1.21 10.35 3.69
N ALA A 173 -0.73 9.13 3.82
CA ALA A 173 -1.15 8.24 4.89
C ALA A 173 -0.82 8.79 6.27
N THR A 174 -1.70 8.51 7.21
CA THR A 174 -1.57 8.79 8.64
C THR A 174 -1.73 7.49 9.45
N ASP A 175 -1.46 7.53 10.75
CA ASP A 175 -1.65 6.35 11.62
C ASP A 175 -3.09 5.79 11.61
N ALA A 176 -4.07 6.62 11.24
CA ALA A 176 -5.44 6.19 11.06
C ALA A 176 -5.71 5.51 9.71
N THR A 177 -4.80 5.64 8.74
CA THR A 177 -4.97 5.10 7.40
C THR A 177 -4.66 3.61 7.39
N LYS A 178 -5.61 2.80 6.96
CA LYS A 178 -5.40 1.35 6.83
C LYS A 178 -4.60 1.03 5.57
N PRO A 179 -3.53 0.24 5.65
CA PRO A 179 -2.79 -0.20 4.49
C PRO A 179 -3.53 -1.29 3.72
N LYS A 180 -3.20 -1.43 2.44
CA LYS A 180 -3.41 -2.66 1.70
C LYS A 180 -2.39 -3.69 2.18
N VAL A 181 -2.85 -4.86 2.60
CA VAL A 181 -1.99 -5.98 3.02
C VAL A 181 -1.77 -6.90 1.83
N VAL A 182 -0.53 -7.20 1.52
CA VAL A 182 -0.11 -8.03 0.39
C VAL A 182 0.76 -9.18 0.92
N THR A 183 0.40 -10.40 0.56
CA THR A 183 1.09 -11.63 0.99
C THR A 183 1.56 -12.51 -0.17
N SER A 184 1.24 -12.12 -1.40
CA SER A 184 1.67 -12.79 -2.63
C SER A 184 2.05 -11.76 -3.68
N ASP A 185 2.86 -12.14 -4.66
CA ASP A 185 3.34 -11.27 -5.73
C ASP A 185 4.01 -9.99 -5.18
N LEU A 186 4.79 -10.14 -4.11
CA LEU A 186 5.38 -9.02 -3.39
C LEU A 186 6.30 -8.18 -4.29
N ALA A 187 7.11 -8.84 -5.11
CA ALA A 187 7.99 -8.17 -6.07
C ALA A 187 7.21 -7.44 -7.19
N ALA A 188 6.02 -7.92 -7.53
CA ALA A 188 5.18 -7.35 -8.58
C ALA A 188 4.32 -6.17 -8.11
N GLN A 189 4.43 -5.76 -6.84
CA GLN A 189 3.71 -4.57 -6.36
C GLN A 189 4.19 -3.32 -7.09
N ARG A 190 3.23 -2.57 -7.65
CA ARG A 190 3.51 -1.42 -8.51
C ARG A 190 3.61 -0.13 -7.70
N PHE A 191 4.47 0.76 -8.16
CA PHE A 191 4.42 2.17 -7.77
C PHE A 191 3.29 2.83 -8.56
N ALA A 192 2.09 2.85 -7.97
CA ALA A 192 0.87 3.29 -8.65
C ALA A 192 0.56 4.77 -8.47
N GLU A 193 1.11 5.40 -7.44
CA GLU A 193 0.88 6.82 -7.11
C GLU A 193 2.15 7.41 -6.46
N ASN A 194 2.46 8.65 -6.81
CA ASN A 194 3.54 9.38 -6.14
C ASN A 194 3.18 9.63 -4.67
N GLY A 195 4.10 9.37 -3.76
CA GLY A 195 3.90 9.57 -2.32
C GLY A 195 3.31 8.35 -1.59
N GLN A 196 3.23 7.17 -2.21
CA GLN A 196 2.87 5.94 -1.51
C GLN A 196 3.91 5.57 -0.46
N ALA A 197 3.49 4.75 0.51
CA ALA A 197 4.40 4.18 1.49
C ALA A 197 4.36 2.65 1.45
N PHE A 198 5.54 2.04 1.50
CA PHE A 198 5.73 0.59 1.47
C PHE A 198 6.47 0.17 2.73
N VAL A 199 5.98 -0.86 3.40
CA VAL A 199 6.70 -1.54 4.46
C VAL A 199 6.75 -3.02 4.13
N LEU A 200 7.95 -3.53 3.87
CA LEU A 200 8.18 -4.97 3.86
C LEU A 200 8.39 -5.40 5.31
N ALA A 201 7.56 -6.31 5.79
CA ALA A 201 7.61 -6.74 7.17
C ALA A 201 7.77 -8.25 7.29
N PHE A 202 8.62 -8.67 8.21
CA PHE A 202 8.54 -9.98 8.83
C PHE A 202 7.88 -9.79 10.19
N ALA A 203 6.58 -10.03 10.25
CA ALA A 203 5.75 -9.64 11.36
C ALA A 203 5.09 -10.84 12.03
N ALA A 204 5.00 -10.79 13.34
CA ALA A 204 4.24 -11.74 14.12
C ALA A 204 2.76 -11.73 13.72
N ASN A 205 2.10 -12.89 13.74
CA ASN A 205 0.70 -13.00 13.40
C ASN A 205 -0.15 -12.05 14.29
N GLY A 206 -0.89 -11.12 13.66
CA GLY A 206 -1.72 -10.15 14.37
C GLY A 206 -1.03 -8.85 14.78
N SER A 207 0.24 -8.64 14.43
CA SER A 207 0.94 -7.36 14.63
C SER A 207 0.23 -6.25 13.87
N LYS A 208 0.22 -5.05 14.47
CA LYS A 208 -0.31 -3.86 13.79
C LYS A 208 0.74 -3.31 12.83
N PRO A 209 0.35 -3.01 11.56
CA PRO A 209 1.25 -2.37 10.64
C PRO A 209 1.63 -0.96 11.14
N LYS A 210 2.91 -0.63 11.06
CA LYS A 210 3.47 0.68 11.42
C LYS A 210 3.86 1.43 10.15
N LEU A 211 3.67 2.75 10.11
CA LEU A 211 4.15 3.59 9.01
C LEU A 211 5.67 3.62 8.98
N PRO A 212 6.29 3.69 7.77
CA PRO A 212 7.75 3.72 7.67
C PRO A 212 8.33 5.02 8.26
N PRO A 213 9.51 4.96 8.91
CA PRO A 213 10.16 6.14 9.48
C PRO A 213 10.49 7.23 8.44
N SER A 214 10.67 6.83 7.18
CA SER A 214 10.96 7.74 6.06
C SER A 214 9.74 8.54 5.57
N LEU A 215 8.52 8.26 6.06
CA LEU A 215 7.30 8.93 5.60
C LEU A 215 7.36 10.47 5.66
N PRO A 216 7.90 11.12 6.71
CA PRO A 216 8.00 12.57 6.77
C PRO A 216 8.90 13.17 5.68
N ALA A 217 9.89 12.43 5.18
CA ALA A 217 10.80 12.87 4.13
C ALA A 217 10.08 13.09 2.78
N LEU A 218 8.89 12.52 2.58
CA LEU A 218 8.06 12.78 1.39
C LEU A 218 7.65 14.25 1.25
N GLN A 219 7.67 15.04 2.32
CA GLN A 219 7.35 16.46 2.25
C GLN A 219 8.48 17.30 1.63
N ASN A 220 9.72 16.83 1.77
CA ASN A 220 10.91 17.46 1.20
C ASN A 220 11.95 16.42 0.82
N PRO A 221 11.73 15.69 -0.30
CA PRO A 221 12.57 14.57 -0.68
C PRO A 221 14.00 15.01 -1.01
N SER A 222 15.00 14.31 -0.46
CA SER A 222 16.38 14.42 -0.91
C SER A 222 16.51 13.88 -2.34
N SER A 223 17.39 14.47 -3.13
CA SER A 223 17.80 13.90 -4.43
C SER A 223 19.14 13.20 -4.35
N THR A 224 19.70 13.03 -3.15
CA THR A 224 21.00 12.38 -2.95
C THR A 224 20.79 10.87 -2.88
N PRO A 225 21.38 10.08 -3.78
CA PRO A 225 21.35 8.63 -3.71
C PRO A 225 21.95 8.12 -2.40
N ALA A 226 21.39 7.07 -1.83
CA ALA A 226 22.00 6.33 -0.74
C ALA A 226 23.14 5.48 -1.31
N SER A 227 24.36 5.98 -1.21
CA SER A 227 25.56 5.25 -1.57
C SER A 227 26.12 4.54 -0.34
N PRO A 228 26.77 3.38 -0.47
CA PRO A 228 27.49 2.79 0.63
C PRO A 228 28.58 3.78 1.06
N THR A 229 28.36 4.41 2.20
CA THR A 229 29.42 5.19 2.83
C THR A 229 30.50 4.17 3.18
N SER A 230 31.69 4.31 2.54
CA SER A 230 32.86 3.61 3.00
C SER A 230 33.05 4.00 4.47
N VAL A 231 32.62 3.14 5.36
CA VAL A 231 32.92 3.28 6.79
C VAL A 231 34.42 3.11 6.86
N ALA A 232 35.13 4.22 6.89
CA ALA A 232 36.52 4.18 7.33
C ALA A 232 36.51 3.48 8.70
N PRO A 233 37.33 2.47 8.90
CA PRO A 233 37.36 1.76 10.18
C PRO A 233 37.52 2.80 11.25
N ALA A 234 36.56 2.84 12.18
CA ALA A 234 36.65 3.71 13.34
C ALA A 234 38.01 3.47 13.97
N ALA A 235 38.87 4.50 13.97
CA ALA A 235 40.14 4.43 14.66
C ALA A 235 39.83 4.08 16.09
N SER A 236 40.20 2.87 16.48
CA SER A 236 40.09 2.41 17.86
C SER A 236 40.96 3.36 18.70
N THR A 237 40.32 4.30 19.36
CA THR A 237 40.96 5.14 20.33
C THR A 237 41.29 4.22 21.53
N THR A 238 42.46 3.62 21.49
CA THR A 238 43.01 2.92 22.66
C THR A 238 43.33 3.98 23.68
N THR A 239 42.44 4.20 24.62
CA THR A 239 42.71 5.00 25.82
C THR A 239 43.70 4.20 26.68
N THR A 240 44.98 4.47 26.47
CA THR A 240 45.99 3.99 27.39
C THR A 240 45.89 4.83 28.67
N ILE A 241 45.38 4.24 29.71
CA ILE A 241 45.46 4.82 31.07
C ILE A 241 46.93 4.78 31.44
N ALA A 242 47.59 5.93 31.41
CA ALA A 242 48.93 6.08 31.96
C ALA A 242 48.81 6.30 33.47
N GLU A 243 49.22 5.28 34.22
CA GLU A 243 49.48 5.35 35.65
C GLU A 243 50.68 6.25 35.91
N GLY A 244 50.59 7.09 36.93
CA GLY A 244 51.50 8.19 37.17
C GLY A 244 52.95 7.80 37.51
N GLY A 245 53.84 8.61 37.05
CA GLY A 245 55.25 8.60 37.42
C GLY A 245 55.91 9.94 37.10
N ALA A 246 56.27 10.67 38.08
CA ALA A 246 56.96 11.96 38.02
C ALA A 246 58.33 11.86 37.35
N GLY A 247 58.71 12.87 36.52
CA GLY A 247 60.08 13.04 36.06
C GLY A 247 60.18 14.00 34.87
N ALA A 248 60.82 15.15 35.15
CA ALA A 248 61.13 16.20 34.21
C ALA A 248 62.08 15.74 33.08
N ALA A 249 61.90 16.24 31.86
CA ALA A 249 62.95 16.84 31.03
C ALA A 249 62.50 17.08 29.60
N ASP A 250 62.86 18.24 29.08
CA ASP A 250 62.88 18.77 27.71
C ASP A 250 63.13 17.77 26.59
N ALA A 251 62.36 17.84 25.55
CA ALA A 251 62.86 17.51 24.20
C ALA A 251 61.91 18.02 23.09
N SER A 252 62.40 18.99 22.32
CA SER A 252 61.88 19.43 21.02
C SER A 252 61.64 18.28 20.08
N THR A 253 60.46 18.21 19.46
CA THR A 253 60.22 17.29 18.34
C THR A 253 59.89 18.03 17.08
N THR A 254 60.79 17.95 16.11
CA THR A 254 60.73 18.41 14.75
C THR A 254 59.73 17.58 13.95
N THR A 255 58.70 18.19 13.35
CA THR A 255 57.74 17.52 12.46
C THR A 255 58.32 17.47 11.06
N THR A 256 58.61 16.28 10.54
CA THR A 256 58.95 16.05 9.11
C THR A 256 57.66 15.60 8.41
N VAL A 257 57.24 16.38 7.43
CA VAL A 257 56.18 16.02 6.46
C VAL A 257 56.87 15.24 5.33
N ALA A 258 56.44 14.00 5.11
CA ALA A 258 56.76 13.24 3.91
C ALA A 258 55.49 13.12 3.07
N GLY A 259 55.51 13.75 1.88
CA GLY A 259 54.57 13.53 0.83
C GLY A 259 54.90 12.29 0.02
N GLY A 260 53.89 11.65 -0.50
CA GLY A 260 53.95 10.53 -1.44
C GLY A 260 52.52 10.16 -1.83
#